data_2164e71954a97824528fe18eb82f8e3e
#
_entry.id   2164e71954a97824528fe18eb82f8e3e
#
_cell.length_a   1.000
_cell.length_b   1.000
_cell.length_c   1.000
_cell.angle_alpha   90.00
_cell.angle_beta   90.00
_cell.angle_gamma   90.00
#
_symmetry.space_group_name_H-M   'P 1'
#
loop_
_entity.id
_entity.type
_entity.pdbx_description
1 polymer ?
#
loop_
_entity_poly.entity_id
_entity_poly.type
_entity_poly.pdbx_seq_one_letter_code
_entity_poly.pdbx_strand_id
1 'polypeptide(L)'
;MSSNSFGKLFTVTTFGESHGPAIGCVIDGCPPGLAITPEEFRHDLDRRATGKSRHTSQRREADEVEILSGVYEGKTTGTPIALVIRNTDQRSKDYGDIASTFRPGHADYTYWQKYGIRDPRGGGRSSARETTMRVAAAVVAKKWLAERYGVRVRGYLAQLGSIAPAGFDWDAVEHNPFFWPCAEQVPALEKAMDALRKSGDSVGARVTVVAEGVPPGWGEPIYGKLDGDLASALMSINAVKGVEIGDGFAAVAQHGSEHRDEMRLDGFTSNHAGGILGGISTGQAVVASIALKPTSSILIPGHSVNLAGEPVEVVTKGRHDPCVGIRATPIAESMMALVLLDHALRHRAQCGDVGVVQPRIV
;
A
#
# COMPACT_ATOMS: atom_id res chain seq x y z
N MET A 1 0.49 22.94 -6.65
CA MET A 1 0.73 21.75 -7.48
C MET A 1 -0.29 20.67 -7.15
N SER A 2 -0.74 19.92 -8.13
CA SER A 2 -1.64 18.79 -7.92
C SER A 2 -0.87 17.62 -7.26
N SER A 3 -1.49 16.94 -6.29
CA SER A 3 -0.87 15.81 -5.56
C SER A 3 -1.43 14.46 -6.02
N ASN A 4 -1.68 14.30 -7.33
CA ASN A 4 -2.13 13.05 -7.93
C ASN A 4 -1.00 12.29 -8.64
N SER A 5 0.22 12.82 -8.60
CA SER A 5 1.44 12.19 -9.10
C SER A 5 2.38 11.89 -7.94
N PHE A 6 3.01 10.73 -7.99
CA PHE A 6 3.96 10.21 -7.02
C PHE A 6 5.30 9.94 -7.70
N GLY A 7 6.43 10.03 -6.97
CA GLY A 7 7.78 9.79 -7.47
C GLY A 7 8.45 11.03 -8.07
N LYS A 8 9.74 10.90 -8.42
CA LYS A 8 10.58 11.96 -8.99
C LYS A 8 11.13 11.58 -10.37
N LEU A 9 11.75 10.42 -10.51
CA LEU A 9 12.22 9.88 -11.80
C LEU A 9 11.30 8.76 -12.30
N PHE A 10 10.87 7.88 -11.40
CA PHE A 10 9.80 6.94 -11.70
C PHE A 10 8.50 7.50 -11.16
N THR A 11 7.70 8.08 -12.03
CA THR A 11 6.48 8.78 -11.60
C THR A 11 5.22 8.00 -11.96
N VAL A 12 4.23 8.08 -11.08
CA VAL A 12 2.93 7.46 -11.27
C VAL A 12 1.83 8.50 -11.03
N THR A 13 1.04 8.78 -12.05
CA THR A 13 -0.16 9.64 -11.94
C THR A 13 -1.39 8.78 -12.04
N THR A 14 -2.23 8.74 -10.99
CA THR A 14 -3.48 7.97 -10.96
C THR A 14 -4.69 8.84 -11.23
N PHE A 15 -5.69 8.32 -11.93
CA PHE A 15 -6.95 9.00 -12.27
C PHE A 15 -8.16 8.05 -12.22
N GLY A 16 -9.34 8.61 -12.34
CA GLY A 16 -10.62 7.90 -12.31
C GLY A 16 -11.20 7.73 -10.89
N GLU A 17 -12.51 7.52 -10.82
CA GLU A 17 -13.30 7.37 -9.60
C GLU A 17 -13.83 5.95 -9.44
N SER A 18 -14.18 5.57 -8.21
CA SER A 18 -14.68 4.24 -7.87
C SER A 18 -15.90 3.80 -8.69
N HIS A 19 -16.79 4.74 -9.02
CA HIS A 19 -18.02 4.52 -9.79
C HIS A 19 -18.02 5.30 -11.11
N GLY A 20 -16.86 5.79 -11.55
CA GLY A 20 -16.63 6.28 -12.90
C GLY A 20 -16.50 5.13 -13.91
N PRO A 21 -16.37 5.41 -15.19
CA PRO A 21 -16.29 4.39 -16.26
C PRO A 21 -15.03 3.51 -16.15
N ALA A 22 -13.95 4.07 -15.63
CA ALA A 22 -12.66 3.39 -15.47
C ALA A 22 -11.81 4.06 -14.39
N ILE A 23 -10.79 3.34 -13.94
CA ILE A 23 -9.64 3.87 -13.23
C ILE A 23 -8.39 3.64 -14.06
N GLY A 24 -7.38 4.49 -13.92
CA GLY A 24 -6.15 4.33 -14.68
C GLY A 24 -4.95 4.97 -14.01
N CYS A 25 -3.78 4.70 -14.57
CA CYS A 25 -2.57 5.43 -14.24
C CYS A 25 -1.69 5.63 -15.48
N VAL A 26 -0.85 6.65 -15.39
CA VAL A 26 0.27 6.85 -16.29
C VAL A 26 1.54 6.69 -15.47
N ILE A 27 2.42 5.80 -15.92
CA ILE A 27 3.76 5.56 -15.38
C ILE A 27 4.73 6.23 -16.33
N ASP A 28 5.59 7.09 -15.82
CA ASP A 28 6.67 7.71 -16.59
C ASP A 28 8.03 7.44 -15.93
N GLY A 29 9.12 7.47 -16.72
CA GLY A 29 10.46 7.17 -16.24
C GLY A 29 10.78 5.69 -16.11
N CYS A 30 9.93 4.77 -16.58
CA CYS A 30 10.26 3.35 -16.63
C CYS A 30 11.40 3.10 -17.63
N PRO A 31 12.50 2.44 -17.22
CA PRO A 31 13.56 2.11 -18.17
C PRO A 31 13.06 1.22 -19.31
N PRO A 32 13.61 1.39 -20.55
CA PRO A 32 13.22 0.58 -21.68
C PRO A 32 13.74 -0.87 -21.57
N GLY A 33 13.06 -1.77 -22.30
CA GLY A 33 13.50 -3.16 -22.47
C GLY A 33 12.99 -4.15 -21.41
N LEU A 34 12.23 -3.70 -20.40
CA LEU A 34 11.58 -4.59 -19.46
C LEU A 34 10.46 -5.37 -20.19
N ALA A 35 10.51 -6.69 -20.16
CA ALA A 35 9.41 -7.51 -20.65
C ALA A 35 8.19 -7.33 -19.76
N ILE A 36 7.01 -7.08 -20.34
CA ILE A 36 5.77 -6.89 -19.59
C ILE A 36 4.56 -7.23 -20.46
N THR A 37 3.65 -8.03 -19.91
CA THR A 37 2.38 -8.39 -20.55
C THR A 37 1.21 -8.12 -19.60
N PRO A 38 -0.04 -8.00 -20.11
CA PRO A 38 -1.21 -7.80 -19.25
C PRO A 38 -1.42 -8.90 -18.20
N GLU A 39 -1.03 -10.14 -18.47
CA GLU A 39 -1.19 -11.27 -17.57
C GLU A 39 -0.34 -11.15 -16.30
N GLU A 40 0.80 -10.48 -16.38
CA GLU A 40 1.72 -10.33 -15.25
C GLU A 40 1.14 -9.45 -14.14
N PHE A 41 0.16 -8.60 -14.44
CA PHE A 41 -0.52 -7.78 -13.43
C PHE A 41 -1.49 -8.60 -12.57
N ARG A 42 -1.95 -9.75 -13.06
CA ARG A 42 -3.05 -10.52 -12.48
C ARG A 42 -2.73 -10.98 -11.05
N HIS A 43 -1.55 -11.49 -10.80
CA HIS A 43 -1.17 -12.01 -9.48
C HIS A 43 -1.33 -10.94 -8.37
N ASP A 44 -0.72 -9.77 -8.52
CA ASP A 44 -0.74 -8.73 -7.50
C ASP A 44 -2.13 -8.08 -7.38
N LEU A 45 -2.82 -7.89 -8.50
CA LEU A 45 -4.19 -7.37 -8.51
C LEU A 45 -5.17 -8.33 -7.84
N ASP A 46 -5.03 -9.63 -8.05
CA ASP A 46 -5.85 -10.66 -7.41
C ASP A 46 -5.65 -10.70 -5.89
N ARG A 47 -4.42 -10.53 -5.40
CA ARG A 47 -4.12 -10.44 -3.95
C ARG A 47 -4.80 -9.22 -3.32
N ARG A 48 -4.90 -8.10 -4.03
CA ARG A 48 -5.60 -6.90 -3.58
C ARG A 48 -7.12 -6.97 -3.76
N ALA A 49 -7.62 -7.73 -4.74
CA ALA A 49 -9.02 -7.73 -5.16
C ALA A 49 -9.98 -8.10 -4.02
N THR A 50 -11.23 -7.64 -4.17
CA THR A 50 -12.36 -8.04 -3.33
C THR A 50 -13.00 -9.33 -3.85
N GLY A 51 -13.82 -9.99 -3.00
CA GLY A 51 -14.59 -11.18 -3.42
C GLY A 51 -13.77 -12.47 -3.56
N LYS A 52 -12.49 -12.47 -3.24
CA LYS A 52 -11.62 -13.66 -3.22
C LYS A 52 -11.75 -14.47 -1.92
N SER A 53 -12.19 -13.83 -0.83
CA SER A 53 -12.40 -14.46 0.47
C SER A 53 -13.74 -14.01 1.06
N ARG A 54 -14.36 -14.87 1.88
CA ARG A 54 -15.55 -14.51 2.69
C ARG A 54 -15.23 -13.39 3.70
N HIS A 55 -13.96 -13.13 3.99
CA HIS A 55 -13.50 -12.15 4.98
C HIS A 55 -13.29 -10.75 4.41
N THR A 56 -13.39 -10.58 3.10
CA THR A 56 -13.30 -9.29 2.41
C THR A 56 -14.64 -8.89 1.79
N SER A 57 -14.75 -7.66 1.31
CA SER A 57 -15.94 -7.16 0.58
C SER A 57 -16.33 -8.11 -0.55
N GLN A 58 -17.63 -8.35 -0.71
CA GLN A 58 -18.18 -9.24 -1.75
C GLN A 58 -18.35 -8.58 -3.12
N ARG A 59 -17.77 -7.40 -3.33
CA ARG A 59 -17.69 -6.79 -4.67
C ARG A 59 -16.80 -7.66 -5.56
N ARG A 60 -17.28 -7.99 -6.75
CA ARG A 60 -16.54 -8.80 -7.72
C ARG A 60 -16.25 -7.95 -8.94
N GLU A 61 -14.98 -7.66 -9.18
CA GLU A 61 -14.49 -7.02 -10.40
C GLU A 61 -13.28 -7.81 -10.87
N ALA A 62 -13.26 -8.18 -12.15
CA ALA A 62 -12.05 -8.61 -12.82
C ALA A 62 -11.20 -7.35 -13.02
N ASP A 63 -10.10 -7.22 -12.26
CA ASP A 63 -9.17 -6.11 -12.40
C ASP A 63 -8.24 -6.39 -13.61
N GLU A 64 -8.82 -6.46 -14.82
CA GLU A 64 -8.08 -6.69 -16.06
C GLU A 64 -7.45 -5.38 -16.53
N VAL A 65 -6.13 -5.42 -16.72
CA VAL A 65 -5.34 -4.27 -17.16
C VAL A 65 -5.30 -4.20 -18.68
N GLU A 66 -5.69 -3.07 -19.23
CA GLU A 66 -5.40 -2.68 -20.61
C GLU A 66 -4.14 -1.81 -20.63
N ILE A 67 -3.11 -2.21 -21.41
CA ILE A 67 -1.92 -1.40 -21.66
C ILE A 67 -2.18 -0.59 -22.93
N LEU A 68 -2.24 0.73 -22.82
CA LEU A 68 -2.61 1.61 -23.95
C LEU A 68 -1.38 2.25 -24.64
N SER A 69 -0.23 2.32 -23.96
CA SER A 69 1.01 2.90 -24.49
C SER A 69 2.24 2.44 -23.73
N GLY A 70 3.42 2.80 -24.21
CA GLY A 70 4.70 2.58 -23.54
C GLY A 70 5.24 1.15 -23.61
N VAL A 71 4.57 0.26 -24.35
CA VAL A 71 4.99 -1.14 -24.57
C VAL A 71 4.91 -1.45 -26.08
N TYR A 72 5.96 -2.02 -26.62
CA TYR A 72 6.04 -2.49 -28.01
C TYR A 72 6.69 -3.87 -28.04
N GLU A 73 6.09 -4.81 -28.76
CA GLU A 73 6.53 -6.24 -28.81
C GLU A 73 6.79 -6.84 -27.43
N GLY A 74 5.91 -6.53 -26.45
CA GLY A 74 5.97 -7.04 -25.07
C GLY A 74 7.09 -6.45 -24.23
N LYS A 75 7.72 -5.33 -24.63
CA LYS A 75 8.78 -4.66 -23.88
C LYS A 75 8.48 -3.18 -23.69
N THR A 76 8.88 -2.63 -22.53
CA THR A 76 8.79 -1.20 -22.27
C THR A 76 9.68 -0.42 -23.25
N THR A 77 9.17 0.74 -23.70
CA THR A 77 9.85 1.58 -24.71
C THR A 77 10.66 2.73 -24.09
N GLY A 78 10.50 2.99 -22.78
CA GLY A 78 11.05 4.18 -22.12
C GLY A 78 10.15 5.41 -22.23
N THR A 79 9.00 5.30 -22.91
CA THR A 79 7.96 6.34 -22.98
C THR A 79 6.83 6.05 -21.98
N PRO A 80 5.91 7.00 -21.72
CA PRO A 80 4.86 6.79 -20.71
C PRO A 80 4.00 5.55 -20.96
N ILE A 81 3.86 4.72 -19.92
CA ILE A 81 3.01 3.54 -19.91
C ILE A 81 1.65 3.93 -19.35
N ALA A 82 0.61 3.88 -20.17
CA ALA A 82 -0.77 4.12 -19.72
C ALA A 82 -1.47 2.79 -19.46
N LEU A 83 -1.99 2.64 -18.23
CA LEU A 83 -2.75 1.48 -17.79
C LEU A 83 -4.19 1.90 -17.46
N VAL A 84 -5.16 1.09 -17.89
CA VAL A 84 -6.59 1.31 -17.61
C VAL A 84 -7.24 0.03 -17.15
N ILE A 85 -8.16 0.14 -16.17
CA ILE A 85 -9.07 -0.93 -15.74
C ILE A 85 -10.49 -0.40 -15.82
N ARG A 86 -11.37 -1.10 -16.54
CA ARG A 86 -12.80 -0.75 -16.67
C ARG A 86 -13.54 -1.13 -15.39
N ASN A 87 -14.41 -0.23 -14.90
CA ASN A 87 -15.30 -0.53 -13.79
C ASN A 87 -16.56 -1.23 -14.30
N THR A 88 -16.82 -2.46 -13.84
CA THR A 88 -17.94 -3.29 -14.33
C THR A 88 -19.03 -3.56 -13.27
N ASP A 89 -18.73 -3.55 -11.98
CA ASP A 89 -19.70 -3.79 -10.88
C ASP A 89 -20.00 -2.48 -10.12
N GLN A 90 -20.64 -1.53 -10.81
CA GLN A 90 -21.09 -0.25 -10.25
C GLN A 90 -22.55 -0.35 -9.79
N ARG A 91 -22.83 -0.12 -8.49
CA ARG A 91 -24.18 -0.06 -7.92
C ARG A 91 -24.44 1.34 -7.35
N SER A 92 -24.66 2.31 -8.24
CA SER A 92 -24.90 3.71 -7.85
C SER A 92 -26.15 3.93 -7.00
N LYS A 93 -27.13 3.01 -7.03
CA LYS A 93 -28.38 3.10 -6.26
C LYS A 93 -28.19 2.97 -4.75
N ASP A 94 -27.05 2.39 -4.29
CA ASP A 94 -26.78 2.15 -2.87
C ASP A 94 -26.34 3.43 -2.13
N TYR A 95 -26.19 4.58 -2.80
CA TYR A 95 -25.60 5.79 -2.24
C TYR A 95 -26.54 7.00 -2.17
N GLY A 96 -27.85 6.83 -2.44
CA GLY A 96 -28.83 7.92 -2.44
C GLY A 96 -28.92 8.67 -1.11
N ASP A 97 -28.96 7.94 0.00
CA ASP A 97 -29.08 8.49 1.36
C ASP A 97 -27.79 9.21 1.81
N ILE A 98 -26.65 8.88 1.20
CA ILE A 98 -25.32 9.43 1.55
C ILE A 98 -25.01 10.71 0.77
N ALA A 99 -25.79 11.02 -0.27
CA ALA A 99 -25.53 12.18 -1.13
C ALA A 99 -25.60 13.50 -0.37
N SER A 100 -26.54 13.62 0.57
CA SER A 100 -26.78 14.84 1.36
C SER A 100 -26.21 14.81 2.78
N THR A 101 -25.54 13.71 3.19
CA THR A 101 -25.02 13.54 4.57
C THR A 101 -23.51 13.29 4.57
N PHE A 102 -22.86 13.53 5.72
CA PHE A 102 -21.44 13.22 5.91
C PHE A 102 -21.29 11.99 6.79
N ARG A 103 -20.65 10.93 6.27
CA ARG A 103 -20.38 9.72 7.05
C ARG A 103 -19.34 10.02 8.13
N PRO A 104 -19.57 9.66 9.41
CA PRO A 104 -18.58 9.82 10.47
C PRO A 104 -17.27 9.11 10.12
N GLY A 105 -16.12 9.78 10.34
CA GLY A 105 -14.79 9.22 10.08
C GLY A 105 -14.43 8.93 8.62
N HIS A 106 -15.29 9.27 7.66
CA HIS A 106 -15.06 9.19 6.22
C HIS A 106 -14.60 10.55 5.65
N ALA A 107 -14.08 10.58 4.43
CA ALA A 107 -13.56 11.79 3.79
C ALA A 107 -14.66 12.71 3.19
N ASP A 108 -15.93 12.43 3.40
CA ASP A 108 -17.05 13.16 2.80
C ASP A 108 -17.01 14.65 3.12
N TYR A 109 -16.88 14.99 4.43
CA TYR A 109 -16.82 16.36 4.92
C TYR A 109 -15.60 17.12 4.40
N THR A 110 -14.42 16.48 4.46
CA THR A 110 -13.15 17.09 4.05
C THR A 110 -13.09 17.38 2.56
N TYR A 111 -13.63 16.49 1.72
CA TYR A 111 -13.75 16.72 0.27
C TYR A 111 -14.72 17.87 -0.03
N TRP A 112 -15.88 17.91 0.66
CA TRP A 112 -16.83 18.99 0.51
C TRP A 112 -16.22 20.34 0.88
N GLN A 113 -15.53 20.42 2.01
CA GLN A 113 -14.88 21.66 2.47
C GLN A 113 -13.75 22.10 1.54
N LYS A 114 -13.02 21.17 0.98
CA LYS A 114 -11.86 21.48 0.13
C LYS A 114 -12.24 21.86 -1.29
N TYR A 115 -13.17 21.12 -1.88
CA TYR A 115 -13.48 21.24 -3.32
C TYR A 115 -14.85 21.88 -3.60
N GLY A 116 -15.71 22.07 -2.60
CA GLY A 116 -17.08 22.56 -2.76
C GLY A 116 -18.03 21.60 -3.46
N ILE A 117 -17.50 20.45 -3.91
CA ILE A 117 -18.24 19.39 -4.61
C ILE A 117 -17.64 18.03 -4.28
N ARG A 118 -18.45 16.99 -4.23
CA ARG A 118 -18.00 15.61 -4.13
C ARG A 118 -18.87 14.68 -4.97
N ASP A 119 -18.31 13.61 -5.49
CA ASP A 119 -19.08 12.49 -6.02
C ASP A 119 -19.49 11.57 -4.85
N PRO A 120 -20.78 11.45 -4.52
CA PRO A 120 -21.22 10.59 -3.41
C PRO A 120 -21.12 9.09 -3.76
N ARG A 121 -21.04 8.74 -5.06
CA ARG A 121 -21.03 7.37 -5.53
C ARG A 121 -19.72 6.66 -5.14
N GLY A 122 -19.79 5.74 -4.19
CA GLY A 122 -18.64 4.97 -3.72
C GLY A 122 -17.48 5.78 -3.14
N GLY A 123 -17.68 7.11 -2.88
CA GLY A 123 -16.66 7.99 -2.33
C GLY A 123 -15.68 8.56 -3.37
N GLY A 124 -15.91 8.37 -4.66
CA GLY A 124 -15.08 8.94 -5.74
C GLY A 124 -13.59 8.59 -5.59
N ARG A 125 -12.72 9.62 -5.63
CA ARG A 125 -11.25 9.47 -5.45
C ARG A 125 -10.84 9.11 -4.01
N SER A 126 -11.69 9.33 -2.98
CA SER A 126 -11.40 8.91 -1.61
C SER A 126 -11.58 7.41 -1.37
N SER A 127 -12.14 6.70 -2.33
CA SER A 127 -12.34 5.26 -2.27
C SER A 127 -11.02 4.50 -2.39
N ALA A 128 -10.87 3.42 -1.62
CA ALA A 128 -9.72 2.50 -1.74
C ALA A 128 -9.63 1.81 -3.11
N ARG A 129 -10.62 1.96 -4.00
CA ARG A 129 -10.59 1.46 -5.39
C ARG A 129 -9.40 2.04 -6.17
N GLU A 130 -9.02 3.30 -5.92
CA GLU A 130 -7.89 3.95 -6.60
C GLU A 130 -6.56 3.22 -6.37
N THR A 131 -6.40 2.53 -5.24
CA THR A 131 -5.18 1.77 -4.92
C THR A 131 -4.92 0.60 -5.87
N THR A 132 -5.91 0.16 -6.63
CA THR A 132 -5.74 -0.82 -7.71
C THR A 132 -4.69 -0.36 -8.71
N MET A 133 -4.69 0.93 -9.05
CA MET A 133 -3.74 1.48 -10.02
C MET A 133 -2.34 1.66 -9.43
N ARG A 134 -2.23 1.85 -8.10
CA ARG A 134 -0.93 1.81 -7.41
C ARG A 134 -0.32 0.41 -7.47
N VAL A 135 -1.15 -0.62 -7.24
CA VAL A 135 -0.73 -2.03 -7.34
C VAL A 135 -0.34 -2.36 -8.77
N ALA A 136 -1.13 -1.96 -9.76
CA ALA A 136 -0.79 -2.15 -11.17
C ALA A 136 0.56 -1.49 -11.53
N ALA A 137 0.76 -0.21 -11.17
CA ALA A 137 2.02 0.48 -11.42
C ALA A 137 3.22 -0.22 -10.74
N ALA A 138 3.01 -0.75 -9.55
CA ALA A 138 4.04 -1.43 -8.78
C ALA A 138 4.46 -2.79 -9.35
N VAL A 139 3.64 -3.45 -10.18
CA VAL A 139 4.06 -4.67 -10.89
C VAL A 139 5.28 -4.38 -11.77
N VAL A 140 5.26 -3.27 -12.49
CA VAL A 140 6.39 -2.81 -13.31
C VAL A 140 7.62 -2.55 -12.42
N ALA A 141 7.42 -1.88 -11.28
CA ALA A 141 8.50 -1.58 -10.35
C ALA A 141 9.11 -2.84 -9.70
N LYS A 142 8.27 -3.73 -9.17
CA LYS A 142 8.70 -5.00 -8.55
C LYS A 142 9.49 -5.84 -9.54
N LYS A 143 8.99 -5.98 -10.77
CA LYS A 143 9.66 -6.76 -11.80
C LYS A 143 11.04 -6.19 -12.14
N TRP A 144 11.12 -4.88 -12.39
CA TRP A 144 12.40 -4.26 -12.71
C TRP A 144 13.42 -4.38 -11.57
N LEU A 145 12.97 -4.17 -10.33
CA LEU A 145 13.81 -4.30 -9.14
C LEU A 145 14.31 -5.75 -8.96
N ALA A 146 13.43 -6.73 -9.17
CA ALA A 146 13.79 -8.14 -9.07
C ALA A 146 14.80 -8.56 -10.15
N GLU A 147 14.55 -8.21 -11.42
CA GLU A 147 15.44 -8.57 -12.53
C GLU A 147 16.80 -7.87 -12.45
N ARG A 148 16.83 -6.62 -11.97
CA ARG A 148 18.06 -5.83 -11.98
C ARG A 148 18.91 -5.99 -10.74
N TYR A 149 18.30 -6.18 -9.58
CA TYR A 149 18.99 -6.20 -8.28
C TYR A 149 18.66 -7.41 -7.40
N GLY A 150 17.70 -8.24 -7.80
CA GLY A 150 17.24 -9.33 -6.95
C GLY A 150 16.37 -8.88 -5.78
N VAL A 151 15.89 -7.63 -5.79
CA VAL A 151 15.05 -7.09 -4.71
C VAL A 151 13.72 -7.81 -4.67
N ARG A 152 13.34 -8.29 -3.50
CA ARG A 152 12.04 -8.92 -3.22
C ARG A 152 11.28 -8.13 -2.17
N VAL A 153 10.08 -7.68 -2.51
CA VAL A 153 9.19 -6.94 -1.59
C VAL A 153 8.02 -7.83 -1.19
N ARG A 154 7.84 -8.05 0.12
CA ARG A 154 6.76 -8.86 0.69
C ARG A 154 6.15 -8.15 1.89
N GLY A 155 4.85 -8.35 2.11
CA GLY A 155 4.13 -7.83 3.26
C GLY A 155 3.35 -8.91 3.98
N TYR A 156 3.02 -8.67 5.24
CA TYR A 156 2.18 -9.53 6.04
C TYR A 156 1.31 -8.73 7.01
N LEU A 157 0.20 -9.31 7.40
CA LEU A 157 -0.67 -8.77 8.44
C LEU A 157 -0.02 -9.05 9.81
N ALA A 158 0.55 -8.01 10.42
CA ALA A 158 1.31 -8.10 11.66
C ALA A 158 0.44 -7.97 12.92
N GLN A 159 -0.82 -7.52 12.78
CA GLN A 159 -1.80 -7.47 13.86
C GLN A 159 -3.20 -7.27 13.31
N LEU A 160 -4.19 -7.96 13.88
CA LEU A 160 -5.62 -7.78 13.60
C LEU A 160 -6.33 -7.48 14.93
N GLY A 161 -6.75 -6.23 15.12
CA GLY A 161 -7.30 -5.78 16.41
C GLY A 161 -6.30 -6.01 17.53
N SER A 162 -6.69 -6.85 18.51
CA SER A 162 -5.82 -7.25 19.64
C SER A 162 -5.00 -8.53 19.36
N ILE A 163 -5.22 -9.19 18.22
CA ILE A 163 -4.54 -10.45 17.90
C ILE A 163 -3.19 -10.13 17.23
N ALA A 164 -2.10 -10.66 17.80
CA ALA A 164 -0.76 -10.60 17.24
C ALA A 164 -0.28 -12.01 16.85
N PRO A 165 0.65 -12.16 15.90
CA PRO A 165 1.21 -13.45 15.52
C PRO A 165 1.98 -14.09 16.69
N ALA A 166 1.78 -15.40 16.89
CA ALA A 166 2.52 -16.20 17.85
C ALA A 166 3.80 -16.81 17.26
N GLY A 167 3.97 -16.76 15.96
CA GLY A 167 5.11 -17.26 15.20
C GLY A 167 5.19 -16.59 13.83
N PHE A 168 6.27 -16.86 13.11
CA PHE A 168 6.50 -16.26 11.81
C PHE A 168 7.00 -17.28 10.78
N ASP A 169 6.27 -17.39 9.67
CA ASP A 169 6.64 -18.17 8.50
C ASP A 169 6.13 -17.47 7.23
N TRP A 170 7.04 -17.18 6.31
CA TRP A 170 6.69 -16.60 5.01
C TRP A 170 5.81 -17.52 4.15
N ASP A 171 5.99 -18.84 4.25
CA ASP A 171 5.14 -19.77 3.51
C ASP A 171 3.70 -19.71 4.00
N ALA A 172 3.48 -19.55 5.32
CA ALA A 172 2.16 -19.35 5.86
C ALA A 172 1.51 -18.08 5.31
N VAL A 173 2.24 -16.97 5.16
CA VAL A 173 1.72 -15.69 4.63
C VAL A 173 1.11 -15.86 3.24
N GLU A 174 1.76 -16.60 2.37
CA GLU A 174 1.31 -16.76 0.97
C GLU A 174 0.11 -17.73 0.82
N HIS A 175 -0.13 -18.60 1.81
CA HIS A 175 -1.10 -19.69 1.71
C HIS A 175 -2.35 -19.51 2.58
N ASN A 176 -2.60 -18.31 3.12
CA ASN A 176 -3.86 -18.02 3.81
C ASN A 176 -4.47 -16.68 3.39
N PRO A 177 -5.80 -16.49 3.55
CA PRO A 177 -6.50 -15.33 3.04
C PRO A 177 -6.24 -14.03 3.84
N PHE A 178 -5.47 -14.09 4.92
CA PHE A 178 -5.18 -12.96 5.80
C PHE A 178 -3.77 -12.41 5.59
N PHE A 179 -2.92 -13.06 4.82
CA PHE A 179 -1.47 -12.77 4.81
C PHE A 179 -0.86 -12.86 6.20
N TRP A 180 -1.33 -13.84 6.99
CA TRP A 180 -0.94 -14.02 8.39
C TRP A 180 0.25 -14.98 8.51
N PRO A 181 1.27 -14.64 9.31
CA PRO A 181 2.52 -15.41 9.32
C PRO A 181 2.50 -16.66 10.23
N CYS A 182 1.36 -17.02 10.83
CA CYS A 182 1.22 -18.19 11.72
C CYS A 182 -0.04 -18.97 11.35
N ALA A 183 0.12 -20.07 10.63
CA ALA A 183 -1.00 -20.85 10.07
C ALA A 183 -1.98 -21.36 11.13
N GLU A 184 -1.49 -21.75 12.30
CA GLU A 184 -2.28 -22.30 13.41
C GLU A 184 -3.27 -21.28 13.97
N GLN A 185 -3.02 -19.98 13.83
CA GLN A 185 -3.89 -18.92 14.29
C GLN A 185 -5.00 -18.54 13.31
N VAL A 186 -4.95 -19.00 12.05
CA VAL A 186 -5.93 -18.63 11.01
C VAL A 186 -7.37 -18.91 11.46
N PRO A 187 -7.72 -20.05 12.10
CA PRO A 187 -9.09 -20.27 12.60
C PRO A 187 -9.55 -19.24 13.63
N ALA A 188 -8.63 -18.71 14.46
CA ALA A 188 -8.96 -17.67 15.44
C ALA A 188 -9.27 -16.33 14.75
N LEU A 189 -8.51 -15.99 13.69
CA LEU A 189 -8.78 -14.81 12.86
C LEU A 189 -10.13 -14.91 12.14
N GLU A 190 -10.45 -16.07 11.58
CA GLU A 190 -11.75 -16.33 10.95
C GLU A 190 -12.91 -16.10 11.92
N LYS A 191 -12.81 -16.66 13.13
CA LYS A 191 -13.80 -16.47 14.20
C LYS A 191 -13.95 -14.99 14.59
N ALA A 192 -12.84 -14.25 14.70
CA ALA A 192 -12.87 -12.83 15.01
C ALA A 192 -13.55 -12.02 13.89
N MET A 193 -13.25 -12.32 12.63
CA MET A 193 -13.87 -11.66 11.47
C MET A 193 -15.37 -11.98 11.35
N ASP A 194 -15.77 -13.20 11.64
CA ASP A 194 -17.20 -13.59 11.65
C ASP A 194 -17.97 -12.87 12.77
N ALA A 195 -17.34 -12.69 13.95
CA ALA A 195 -17.92 -11.92 15.06
C ALA A 195 -18.10 -10.44 14.68
N LEU A 196 -17.09 -9.80 14.07
CA LEU A 196 -17.18 -8.42 13.58
C LEU A 196 -18.27 -8.25 12.53
N ARG A 197 -18.38 -9.20 11.60
CA ARG A 197 -19.42 -9.17 10.58
C ARG A 197 -20.82 -9.30 11.19
N LYS A 198 -20.98 -10.17 12.20
CA LYS A 198 -22.25 -10.36 12.92
C LYS A 198 -22.65 -9.13 13.73
N SER A 199 -21.69 -8.44 14.36
CA SER A 199 -21.94 -7.19 15.10
C SER A 199 -22.14 -5.97 14.19
N GLY A 200 -21.78 -6.07 12.90
CA GLY A 200 -21.79 -4.94 11.96
C GLY A 200 -20.70 -3.91 12.22
N ASP A 201 -19.63 -4.30 12.92
CA ASP A 201 -18.52 -3.44 13.32
C ASP A 201 -17.24 -3.72 12.51
N SER A 202 -16.16 -3.01 12.83
CA SER A 202 -14.87 -3.11 12.16
C SER A 202 -13.71 -3.04 13.15
N VAL A 203 -12.53 -3.43 12.70
CA VAL A 203 -11.31 -3.43 13.51
C VAL A 203 -10.13 -2.90 12.71
N GLY A 204 -9.17 -2.28 13.40
CA GLY A 204 -7.90 -1.84 12.84
C GLY A 204 -6.91 -2.98 12.65
N ALA A 205 -5.80 -2.66 12.00
CA ALA A 205 -4.72 -3.60 11.73
C ALA A 205 -3.35 -2.96 11.73
N ARG A 206 -2.30 -3.77 11.92
CA ARG A 206 -0.93 -3.44 11.59
C ARG A 206 -0.51 -4.32 10.40
N VAL A 207 0.10 -3.71 9.40
CA VAL A 207 0.74 -4.39 8.28
C VAL A 207 2.22 -4.07 8.32
N THR A 208 3.07 -5.06 8.15
CA THR A 208 4.52 -4.89 7.99
C THR A 208 4.91 -5.27 6.58
N VAL A 209 5.76 -4.47 5.97
CA VAL A 209 6.32 -4.71 4.63
C VAL A 209 7.83 -4.73 4.71
N VAL A 210 8.43 -5.69 4.02
CA VAL A 210 9.87 -5.98 4.03
C VAL A 210 10.37 -6.01 2.59
N ALA A 211 11.46 -5.31 2.31
CA ALA A 211 12.21 -5.42 1.06
C ALA A 211 13.60 -6.01 1.33
N GLU A 212 13.85 -7.19 0.78
CA GLU A 212 15.13 -7.88 0.84
C GLU A 212 15.93 -7.65 -0.44
N GLY A 213 17.26 -7.70 -0.37
CA GLY A 213 18.14 -7.53 -1.52
C GLY A 213 18.30 -6.07 -1.98
N VAL A 214 17.85 -5.10 -1.18
CA VAL A 214 18.05 -3.67 -1.48
C VAL A 214 19.54 -3.36 -1.34
N PRO A 215 20.22 -2.88 -2.42
CA PRO A 215 21.63 -2.49 -2.32
C PRO A 215 21.85 -1.36 -1.31
N PRO A 216 23.01 -1.28 -0.66
CA PRO A 216 23.37 -0.10 0.12
C PRO A 216 23.51 1.12 -0.80
N GLY A 217 23.17 2.30 -0.25
CA GLY A 217 23.42 3.57 -0.95
C GLY A 217 22.16 4.22 -1.58
N TRP A 218 20.97 3.60 -1.51
CA TRP A 218 19.75 4.23 -2.01
C TRP A 218 19.14 5.15 -0.95
N GLY A 219 18.90 6.40 -1.31
CA GLY A 219 18.38 7.44 -0.42
C GLY A 219 19.26 8.68 -0.40
N GLU A 220 18.86 9.66 0.39
CA GLU A 220 19.53 10.95 0.51
C GLU A 220 19.75 11.32 1.98
N PRO A 221 20.79 12.13 2.31
CA PRO A 221 21.13 12.39 3.71
C PRO A 221 20.24 13.44 4.40
N ILE A 222 19.60 14.37 3.67
CA ILE A 222 18.85 15.50 4.24
C ILE A 222 17.40 15.48 3.77
N TYR A 223 17.16 15.82 2.51
CA TYR A 223 15.85 15.83 1.88
C TYR A 223 15.72 14.66 0.90
N GLY A 224 14.57 14.01 0.86
CA GLY A 224 14.39 12.80 0.08
C GLY A 224 15.08 11.59 0.69
N LYS A 225 15.16 11.55 2.02
CA LYS A 225 15.58 10.35 2.77
C LYS A 225 14.69 9.18 2.40
N LEU A 226 15.27 7.98 2.31
CA LEU A 226 14.52 6.78 1.97
C LEU A 226 13.41 6.48 2.98
N ASP A 227 13.67 6.60 4.28
CA ASP A 227 12.69 6.45 5.36
C ASP A 227 11.58 7.52 5.27
N GLY A 228 11.95 8.77 4.98
CA GLY A 228 11.00 9.86 4.80
C GLY A 228 10.07 9.67 3.59
N ASP A 229 10.62 9.26 2.44
CA ASP A 229 9.84 9.00 1.23
C ASP A 229 8.96 7.75 1.40
N LEU A 230 9.46 6.69 2.10
CA LEU A 230 8.66 5.52 2.49
C LEU A 230 7.52 5.90 3.43
N ALA A 231 7.79 6.68 4.47
CA ALA A 231 6.76 7.12 5.41
C ALA A 231 5.67 7.93 4.71
N SER A 232 6.03 8.85 3.83
CA SER A 232 5.10 9.63 3.01
C SER A 232 4.25 8.76 2.10
N ALA A 233 4.88 7.82 1.39
CA ALA A 233 4.20 6.90 0.48
C ALA A 233 3.20 6.00 1.21
N LEU A 234 3.62 5.38 2.31
CA LEU A 234 2.81 4.48 3.13
C LEU A 234 1.68 5.23 3.85
N MET A 235 1.92 6.46 4.34
CA MET A 235 0.89 7.32 4.94
C MET A 235 -0.20 7.72 3.92
N SER A 236 0.11 7.72 2.62
CA SER A 236 -0.86 8.03 1.56
C SER A 236 -1.90 6.93 1.33
N ILE A 237 -1.71 5.74 1.88
CA ILE A 237 -2.66 4.63 1.78
C ILE A 237 -3.90 4.94 2.61
N ASN A 238 -5.09 4.67 2.05
CA ASN A 238 -6.36 4.89 2.75
C ASN A 238 -6.38 4.20 4.12
N ALA A 239 -6.92 4.88 5.12
CA ALA A 239 -7.04 4.45 6.52
C ALA A 239 -5.72 4.38 7.32
N VAL A 240 -4.56 4.57 6.74
CA VAL A 240 -3.29 4.61 7.48
C VAL A 240 -3.27 5.83 8.41
N LYS A 241 -2.82 5.62 9.65
CA LYS A 241 -2.71 6.62 10.73
C LYS A 241 -1.35 6.66 11.41
N GLY A 242 -0.48 5.71 11.10
CA GLY A 242 0.90 5.67 11.59
C GLY A 242 1.78 4.88 10.66
N VAL A 243 3.05 5.27 10.60
CA VAL A 243 4.12 4.56 9.89
C VAL A 243 5.30 4.45 10.84
N GLU A 244 5.92 3.28 10.88
CA GLU A 244 7.14 3.00 11.63
C GLU A 244 8.19 2.43 10.68
N ILE A 245 9.45 2.80 10.88
CA ILE A 245 10.61 2.25 10.17
C ILE A 245 11.44 1.47 11.20
N GLY A 246 11.79 0.22 10.89
CA GLY A 246 12.47 -0.66 11.85
C GLY A 246 11.66 -0.84 13.13
N ASP A 247 12.30 -0.65 14.29
CA ASP A 247 11.65 -0.75 15.61
C ASP A 247 10.65 0.38 15.90
N GLY A 248 10.68 1.47 15.09
CA GLY A 248 9.71 2.56 15.18
C GLY A 248 9.59 3.12 16.60
N PHE A 249 8.38 3.18 17.14
CA PHE A 249 8.13 3.71 18.50
C PHE A 249 8.71 2.83 19.63
N ALA A 250 9.00 1.56 19.38
CA ALA A 250 9.65 0.70 20.39
C ALA A 250 11.06 1.18 20.73
N ALA A 251 11.73 1.86 19.80
CA ALA A 251 13.06 2.44 20.01
C ALA A 251 13.12 3.46 21.19
N VAL A 252 11.98 4.08 21.54
CA VAL A 252 11.94 5.05 22.67
C VAL A 252 12.29 4.42 24.02
N ALA A 253 11.99 3.13 24.19
CA ALA A 253 12.30 2.39 25.44
C ALA A 253 13.68 1.74 25.44
N GLN A 254 14.42 1.79 24.33
CA GLN A 254 15.73 1.16 24.18
C GLN A 254 16.87 2.11 24.60
N HIS A 255 17.92 1.55 25.16
CA HIS A 255 19.18 2.29 25.34
C HIS A 255 19.97 2.33 24.02
N GLY A 256 20.82 3.33 23.83
CA GLY A 256 21.65 3.45 22.63
C GLY A 256 22.55 2.25 22.37
N SER A 257 23.01 1.56 23.44
CA SER A 257 23.77 0.32 23.35
C SER A 257 22.96 -0.89 22.86
N GLU A 258 21.63 -0.85 23.03
CA GLU A 258 20.70 -1.89 22.58
C GLU A 258 20.24 -1.63 21.15
N HIS A 259 19.97 -0.38 20.82
CA HIS A 259 19.41 0.02 19.52
C HIS A 259 20.45 0.04 18.37
N ARG A 260 21.72 0.25 18.66
CA ARG A 260 22.75 0.34 17.61
C ARG A 260 22.91 -0.99 16.88
N ASP A 261 22.82 -0.95 15.55
CA ASP A 261 23.09 -2.08 14.69
C ASP A 261 24.60 -2.22 14.49
N GLU A 262 25.25 -3.08 15.31
CA GLU A 262 26.70 -3.26 15.26
C GLU A 262 27.12 -3.96 13.96
N MET A 263 28.22 -3.49 13.36
CA MET A 263 28.82 -4.07 12.18
C MET A 263 29.95 -5.03 12.51
N ARG A 264 29.98 -6.18 11.85
CA ARG A 264 31.04 -7.17 11.86
C ARG A 264 31.50 -7.47 10.45
N LEU A 265 32.54 -8.29 10.31
CA LEU A 265 33.08 -8.67 8.98
C LEU A 265 32.07 -9.47 8.13
N ASP A 266 31.12 -10.12 8.77
CA ASP A 266 30.08 -10.96 8.19
C ASP A 266 28.70 -10.28 8.11
N GLY A 267 28.61 -8.98 8.41
CA GLY A 267 27.38 -8.19 8.32
C GLY A 267 26.98 -7.45 9.58
N PHE A 268 25.72 -7.09 9.68
CA PHE A 268 25.14 -6.43 10.85
C PHE A 268 24.60 -7.45 11.85
N THR A 269 24.70 -7.15 13.14
CA THR A 269 24.24 -8.05 14.21
C THR A 269 22.74 -7.94 14.49
N SER A 270 22.11 -6.84 14.08
CA SER A 270 20.70 -6.51 14.27
C SER A 270 20.22 -5.58 13.16
N ASN A 271 18.92 -5.28 13.12
CA ASN A 271 18.33 -4.37 12.14
C ASN A 271 17.25 -3.49 12.79
N HIS A 272 17.58 -2.86 13.91
CA HIS A 272 16.69 -1.96 14.65
C HIS A 272 16.30 -0.73 13.84
N ALA A 273 17.25 -0.22 13.05
CA ALA A 273 17.02 0.92 12.14
C ALA A 273 16.20 0.57 10.90
N GLY A 274 15.83 -0.70 10.69
CA GLY A 274 15.01 -1.12 9.56
C GLY A 274 15.69 -0.96 8.20
N GLY A 275 17.01 -1.19 8.13
CA GLY A 275 17.78 -1.18 6.88
C GLY A 275 18.13 0.21 6.36
N ILE A 276 17.94 1.26 7.16
CA ILE A 276 18.14 2.66 6.73
C ILE A 276 18.91 3.41 7.83
N LEU A 277 20.06 3.95 7.49
CA LEU A 277 20.86 4.80 8.36
C LEU A 277 21.12 6.15 7.69
N GLY A 278 20.86 7.24 8.39
CA GLY A 278 21.01 8.59 7.85
C GLY A 278 20.14 8.91 6.62
N GLY A 279 19.07 8.13 6.40
CA GLY A 279 18.18 8.26 5.24
C GLY A 279 18.62 7.45 4.01
N ILE A 280 19.63 6.59 4.16
CA ILE A 280 20.26 5.81 3.07
C ILE A 280 20.21 4.32 3.43
N SER A 281 19.92 3.46 2.46
CA SER A 281 19.86 2.01 2.65
C SER A 281 21.24 1.43 3.04
N THR A 282 21.23 0.44 3.95
CA THR A 282 22.44 -0.21 4.48
C THR A 282 22.83 -1.49 3.75
N GLY A 283 21.94 -2.04 2.92
CA GLY A 283 22.06 -3.40 2.38
C GLY A 283 21.27 -4.45 3.17
N GLN A 284 20.85 -4.13 4.39
CA GLN A 284 19.95 -4.98 5.17
C GLN A 284 18.52 -4.89 4.62
N ALA A 285 17.65 -5.79 5.06
CA ALA A 285 16.23 -5.72 4.74
C ALA A 285 15.64 -4.37 5.16
N VAL A 286 14.96 -3.69 4.23
CA VAL A 286 14.22 -2.47 4.55
C VAL A 286 12.87 -2.86 5.13
N VAL A 287 12.59 -2.42 6.36
CA VAL A 287 11.39 -2.81 7.12
C VAL A 287 10.57 -1.58 7.49
N ALA A 288 9.29 -1.60 7.11
CA ALA A 288 8.33 -0.57 7.52
C ALA A 288 7.02 -1.20 7.97
N SER A 289 6.36 -0.58 8.95
CA SER A 289 5.04 -1.00 9.44
C SER A 289 4.05 0.15 9.34
N ILE A 290 2.78 -0.18 9.08
CA ILE A 290 1.68 0.79 9.04
C ILE A 290 0.56 0.40 9.99
N ALA A 291 -0.01 1.40 10.67
CA ALA A 291 -1.21 1.26 11.47
C ALA A 291 -2.42 1.75 10.69
N LEU A 292 -3.41 0.88 10.51
CA LEU A 292 -4.66 1.20 9.83
C LEU A 292 -5.78 1.34 10.86
N LYS A 293 -6.53 2.45 10.79
CA LYS A 293 -7.73 2.61 11.60
C LYS A 293 -8.82 1.64 11.15
N PRO A 294 -9.79 1.29 12.04
CA PRO A 294 -11.01 0.60 11.63
C PRO A 294 -11.72 1.35 10.50
N THR A 295 -12.38 0.62 9.59
CA THR A 295 -13.22 1.29 8.57
C THR A 295 -14.38 2.02 9.25
N SER A 296 -14.67 3.22 8.77
CA SER A 296 -15.79 4.01 9.28
C SER A 296 -17.14 3.64 8.66
N SER A 297 -17.14 2.82 7.64
CA SER A 297 -18.34 2.34 6.97
C SER A 297 -18.83 1.07 7.65
N ILE A 298 -19.66 1.22 8.70
CA ILE A 298 -20.19 0.14 9.52
C ILE A 298 -21.72 0.19 9.60
N LEU A 299 -22.33 -0.91 10.06
CA LEU A 299 -23.79 -1.01 10.19
C LEU A 299 -24.32 -0.45 11.50
N ILE A 300 -23.46 -0.09 12.44
CA ILE A 300 -23.83 0.55 13.71
C ILE A 300 -24.20 2.02 13.41
N PRO A 301 -25.41 2.47 13.85
CA PRO A 301 -25.82 3.86 13.66
C PRO A 301 -24.83 4.85 14.31
N GLY A 302 -24.56 5.95 13.63
CA GLY A 302 -23.71 7.02 14.13
C GLY A 302 -24.32 8.40 13.89
N HIS A 303 -24.03 9.37 14.76
CA HIS A 303 -24.49 10.74 14.63
C HIS A 303 -23.61 11.54 13.65
N SER A 304 -24.26 12.36 12.83
CA SER A 304 -23.61 13.25 11.85
C SER A 304 -24.46 14.47 11.58
N VAL A 305 -24.09 15.22 10.53
CA VAL A 305 -24.86 16.34 9.99
C VAL A 305 -25.05 16.19 8.49
N ASN A 306 -26.12 16.77 7.97
CA ASN A 306 -26.37 16.88 6.55
C ASN A 306 -25.73 18.16 5.95
N LEU A 307 -25.91 18.37 4.64
CA LEU A 307 -25.40 19.56 3.93
C LEU A 307 -26.00 20.87 4.42
N ALA A 308 -27.19 20.84 5.04
CA ALA A 308 -27.84 22.02 5.64
C ALA A 308 -27.35 22.30 7.09
N GLY A 309 -26.48 21.45 7.65
CA GLY A 309 -25.98 21.57 9.04
C GLY A 309 -26.94 20.98 10.08
N GLU A 310 -27.96 20.21 9.67
CA GLU A 310 -28.93 19.60 10.57
C GLU A 310 -28.44 18.26 11.09
N PRO A 311 -28.69 17.94 12.39
CA PRO A 311 -28.33 16.64 12.97
C PRO A 311 -29.04 15.48 12.25
N VAL A 312 -28.29 14.41 11.93
CA VAL A 312 -28.83 13.20 11.31
C VAL A 312 -28.19 11.96 11.93
N GLU A 313 -28.91 10.84 11.88
CA GLU A 313 -28.36 9.53 12.13
C GLU A 313 -27.95 8.89 10.78
N VAL A 314 -26.76 8.32 10.73
CA VAL A 314 -26.21 7.71 9.52
C VAL A 314 -25.87 6.24 9.78
N VAL A 315 -26.40 5.35 8.94
CA VAL A 315 -26.00 3.95 8.87
C VAL A 315 -25.41 3.72 7.49
N THR A 316 -24.16 3.28 7.43
CA THR A 316 -23.52 3.03 6.13
C THR A 316 -23.85 1.61 5.66
N LYS A 317 -24.91 1.51 4.83
CA LYS A 317 -25.24 0.26 4.15
C LYS A 317 -24.25 0.00 3.02
N GLY A 318 -23.91 -1.27 2.77
CA GLY A 318 -23.03 -1.64 1.66
C GLY A 318 -22.10 -2.80 1.97
N ARG A 319 -21.22 -3.10 1.01
CA ARG A 319 -20.25 -4.21 1.08
C ARG A 319 -18.90 -3.68 1.54
N HIS A 320 -18.68 -3.60 2.85
CA HIS A 320 -17.46 -3.06 3.43
C HIS A 320 -16.58 -4.17 4.03
N ASP A 321 -15.26 -3.93 4.05
CA ASP A 321 -14.30 -4.81 4.70
C ASP A 321 -14.37 -4.60 6.23
N PRO A 322 -14.63 -5.62 7.07
CA PRO A 322 -14.54 -5.47 8.52
C PRO A 322 -13.11 -5.15 9.00
N CYS A 323 -12.11 -5.53 8.23
CA CYS A 323 -10.71 -5.15 8.43
C CYS A 323 -10.05 -4.81 7.10
N VAL A 324 -9.62 -3.57 6.93
CA VAL A 324 -8.97 -3.11 5.69
C VAL A 324 -7.51 -3.55 5.59
N GLY A 325 -6.90 -4.02 6.68
CA GLY A 325 -5.50 -4.43 6.74
C GLY A 325 -5.16 -5.57 5.78
N ILE A 326 -6.08 -6.51 5.60
CA ILE A 326 -5.88 -7.64 4.68
C ILE A 326 -5.55 -7.13 3.27
N ARG A 327 -6.36 -6.21 2.76
CA ARG A 327 -6.16 -5.62 1.43
C ARG A 327 -5.04 -4.59 1.38
N ALA A 328 -4.73 -3.97 2.51
CA ALA A 328 -3.64 -3.00 2.61
C ALA A 328 -2.26 -3.67 2.49
N THR A 329 -2.14 -4.97 2.76
CA THR A 329 -0.87 -5.71 2.65
C THR A 329 -0.26 -5.61 1.24
N PRO A 330 -0.89 -6.05 0.15
CA PRO A 330 -0.34 -5.88 -1.19
C PRO A 330 -0.23 -4.42 -1.64
N ILE A 331 -1.00 -3.49 -1.06
CA ILE A 331 -0.88 -2.06 -1.36
C ILE A 331 0.39 -1.48 -0.71
N ALA A 332 0.72 -1.89 0.53
CA ALA A 332 1.94 -1.46 1.21
C ALA A 332 3.20 -1.98 0.49
N GLU A 333 3.19 -3.26 0.06
CA GLU A 333 4.24 -3.81 -0.80
C GLU A 333 4.43 -2.96 -2.07
N SER A 334 3.33 -2.58 -2.69
CA SER A 334 3.34 -1.79 -3.92
C SER A 334 3.94 -0.41 -3.70
N MET A 335 3.56 0.28 -2.63
CA MET A 335 4.11 1.60 -2.31
C MET A 335 5.60 1.53 -1.98
N MET A 336 6.06 0.51 -1.25
CA MET A 336 7.48 0.29 -1.01
C MET A 336 8.26 0.07 -2.32
N ALA A 337 7.75 -0.76 -3.22
CA ALA A 337 8.39 -1.02 -4.50
C ALA A 337 8.50 0.23 -5.38
N LEU A 338 7.46 1.08 -5.41
CA LEU A 338 7.48 2.34 -6.15
C LEU A 338 8.54 3.31 -5.61
N VAL A 339 8.66 3.43 -4.28
CA VAL A 339 9.70 4.25 -3.63
C VAL A 339 11.08 3.72 -3.96
N LEU A 340 11.30 2.41 -3.80
CA LEU A 340 12.60 1.79 -4.04
C LEU A 340 13.06 1.94 -5.49
N LEU A 341 12.15 1.80 -6.47
CA LEU A 341 12.51 2.01 -7.87
C LEU A 341 12.89 3.46 -8.15
N ASP A 342 12.14 4.43 -7.64
CA ASP A 342 12.47 5.86 -7.79
C ASP A 342 13.87 6.16 -7.23
N HIS A 343 14.18 5.66 -6.02
CA HIS A 343 15.49 5.82 -5.40
C HIS A 343 16.61 5.08 -6.17
N ALA A 344 16.34 3.89 -6.71
CA ALA A 344 17.28 3.14 -7.54
C ALA A 344 17.66 3.93 -8.80
N LEU A 345 16.68 4.55 -9.47
CA LEU A 345 16.93 5.36 -10.65
C LEU A 345 17.69 6.65 -10.31
N ARG A 346 17.34 7.30 -9.21
CA ARG A 346 18.06 8.50 -8.70
C ARG A 346 19.51 8.17 -8.38
N HIS A 347 19.75 7.08 -7.67
CA HIS A 347 21.10 6.59 -7.37
C HIS A 347 21.89 6.33 -8.65
N ARG A 348 21.32 5.64 -9.63
CA ARG A 348 21.98 5.41 -10.92
C ARG A 348 22.34 6.71 -11.64
N ALA A 349 21.47 7.70 -11.60
CA ALA A 349 21.69 8.97 -12.28
C ALA A 349 22.81 9.80 -11.64
N GLN A 350 22.95 9.74 -10.29
CA GLN A 350 23.90 10.54 -9.55
C GLN A 350 25.19 9.80 -9.19
N CYS A 351 25.09 8.53 -8.84
CA CYS A 351 26.17 7.75 -8.24
C CYS A 351 26.54 6.50 -9.06
N GLY A 352 26.08 6.40 -10.33
CA GLY A 352 26.31 5.21 -11.17
C GLY A 352 27.78 4.87 -11.39
N ASP A 353 28.66 5.88 -11.36
CA ASP A 353 30.11 5.73 -11.54
C ASP A 353 30.90 5.62 -10.23
N VAL A 354 30.21 5.60 -9.07
CA VAL A 354 30.89 5.50 -7.78
C VAL A 354 31.32 4.05 -7.52
N GLY A 355 32.63 3.83 -7.48
CA GLY A 355 33.24 2.56 -7.07
C GLY A 355 33.56 2.57 -5.57
N VAL A 356 32.96 1.66 -4.79
CA VAL A 356 33.31 1.48 -3.39
C VAL A 356 34.51 0.56 -3.28
N VAL A 357 35.63 1.06 -2.70
CA VAL A 357 36.91 0.37 -2.71
C VAL A 357 37.04 -0.69 -1.60
N GLN A 358 36.23 -0.69 -0.52
CA GLN A 358 36.22 -1.70 0.58
C GLN A 358 35.98 -1.08 1.97
N PRO A 359 35.48 -1.85 2.93
CA PRO A 359 34.97 -3.23 2.84
C PRO A 359 33.49 -3.28 2.45
N ARG A 360 33.10 -4.24 1.63
CA ARG A 360 31.69 -4.59 1.51
C ARG A 360 31.32 -5.40 2.76
N ILE A 361 30.55 -4.81 3.64
CA ILE A 361 29.97 -5.46 4.82
C ILE A 361 28.54 -5.82 4.42
N VAL A 362 28.36 -6.87 3.67
CA VAL A 362 27.06 -7.58 3.46
C VAL A 362 27.33 -8.91 2.76
#